data_26381cf6b3f79d63eb9aba20c51823d9
#
_entry.id   26381cf6b3f79d63eb9aba20c51823d9
#
_cell.length_a   1.000
_cell.length_b   1.000
_cell.length_c   1.000
_cell.angle_alpha   90.00
_cell.angle_beta   90.00
_cell.angle_gamma   90.00
#
_symmetry.space_group_name_H-M   'P 1'
#
loop_
_entity.id
_entity.type
_entity.pdbx_description
1 polymer ?
#
loop_
_entity_poly.entity_id
_entity_poly.type
_entity_poly.pdbx_seq_one_letter_code
_entity_poly.pdbx_strand_id
1 'polypeptide(L)'
;SAQDGQRGQRLLQSGKPAHYQKEVSVSCEFGSEHFQCILSGRIDGLLPLLAPILDTQNTAEKNHTDAPPALTQIEEIKTTYCTQAKLPASQQAVHLAQLKLYGALYLQQHPDESALELQLNYCNLEDESRFGFHSISTRAELENFFTDCIHKYSDWLNLHCQHLNRRDEFLHTLAFPFRQFRPGQRALSVQV
;
A
#
# COMPACT_ATOMS: atom_id res chain seq x y z
N SER A 1 -3.30 -13.82 -13.20
CA SER A 1 -4.74 -13.77 -12.83
C SER A 1 -4.89 -13.61 -11.31
N ALA A 2 -6.11 -13.30 -10.81
CA ALA A 2 -6.38 -13.25 -9.37
C ALA A 2 -6.11 -14.61 -8.68
N GLN A 3 -6.37 -15.71 -9.36
CA GLN A 3 -6.08 -17.06 -8.87
C GLN A 3 -4.57 -17.31 -8.70
N ASP A 4 -3.75 -16.77 -9.59
CA ASP A 4 -2.29 -16.86 -9.49
C ASP A 4 -1.76 -16.12 -8.26
N GLY A 5 -2.29 -14.93 -7.99
CA GLY A 5 -1.98 -14.16 -6.79
C GLY A 5 -2.28 -14.95 -5.51
N GLN A 6 -3.47 -15.53 -5.40
CA GLN A 6 -3.87 -16.35 -4.26
C GLN A 6 -3.03 -17.62 -4.10
N ARG A 7 -2.59 -18.24 -5.23
CA ARG A 7 -1.70 -19.39 -5.17
C ARG A 7 -0.34 -19.01 -4.58
N GLY A 8 0.28 -17.93 -5.06
CA GLY A 8 1.56 -17.44 -4.56
C GLY A 8 1.50 -17.03 -3.09
N GLN A 9 0.44 -16.34 -2.67
CA GLN A 9 0.23 -16.00 -1.26
C GLN A 9 0.17 -17.26 -0.38
N ARG A 10 -0.63 -18.26 -0.76
CA ARG A 10 -0.72 -19.53 0.00
C ARG A 10 0.63 -20.22 0.13
N LEU A 11 1.41 -20.25 -0.94
CA LEU A 11 2.74 -20.87 -0.95
C LEU A 11 3.71 -20.15 0.01
N LEU A 12 3.74 -18.81 0.00
CA LEU A 12 4.64 -18.01 0.84
C LEU A 12 4.18 -17.94 2.30
N GLN A 13 2.89 -17.98 2.54
CA GLN A 13 2.30 -17.93 3.89
C GLN A 13 2.24 -19.31 4.58
N SER A 14 2.54 -20.41 3.85
CA SER A 14 2.62 -21.73 4.46
C SER A 14 3.86 -21.81 5.37
N GLY A 15 3.65 -22.26 6.62
CA GLY A 15 4.76 -22.41 7.59
C GLY A 15 5.11 -21.13 8.37
N LYS A 16 4.38 -20.04 8.19
CA LYS A 16 4.54 -18.84 9.02
C LYS A 16 4.11 -19.12 10.48
N PRO A 17 4.68 -18.40 11.47
CA PRO A 17 4.33 -18.59 12.89
C PRO A 17 2.85 -18.35 13.19
N ALA A 18 2.35 -18.91 14.30
CA ALA A 18 0.92 -18.81 14.68
C ALA A 18 0.44 -17.36 14.90
N HIS A 19 1.34 -16.45 15.29
CA HIS A 19 1.03 -15.02 15.49
C HIS A 19 1.17 -14.17 14.22
N TYR A 20 1.51 -14.77 13.07
CA TYR A 20 1.51 -14.09 11.78
C TYR A 20 0.06 -13.77 11.36
N GLN A 21 -0.19 -12.51 11.08
CA GLN A 21 -1.50 -12.01 10.67
C GLN A 21 -1.53 -11.82 9.15
N LYS A 22 -2.64 -12.21 8.54
CA LYS A 22 -2.86 -12.09 7.09
C LYS A 22 -3.87 -11.02 6.79
N GLU A 23 -3.74 -10.37 5.63
CA GLU A 23 -4.75 -9.44 5.10
C GLU A 23 -5.11 -8.31 6.08
N VAL A 24 -4.10 -7.69 6.70
CA VAL A 24 -4.30 -6.64 7.70
C VAL A 24 -4.68 -5.33 6.98
N SER A 25 -5.87 -4.82 7.29
CA SER A 25 -6.36 -3.58 6.69
C SER A 25 -5.71 -2.35 7.31
N VAL A 26 -5.31 -1.41 6.46
CA VAL A 26 -4.78 -0.10 6.85
C VAL A 26 -5.46 1.00 6.04
N SER A 27 -5.70 2.15 6.65
CA SER A 27 -6.33 3.28 5.96
C SER A 27 -5.99 4.60 6.63
N CYS A 28 -6.06 5.69 5.85
CA CYS A 28 -6.06 7.05 6.36
C CYS A 28 -6.99 7.93 5.52
N GLU A 29 -7.38 9.06 6.08
CA GLU A 29 -8.11 10.10 5.36
C GLU A 29 -7.19 11.28 5.11
N PHE A 30 -7.33 11.91 3.95
CA PHE A 30 -6.65 13.14 3.60
C PHE A 30 -7.52 13.95 2.64
N GLY A 31 -7.28 15.25 2.55
CA GLY A 31 -8.08 16.10 1.68
C GLY A 31 -7.67 17.56 1.70
N SER A 32 -8.45 18.35 0.97
CA SER A 32 -8.36 19.80 0.91
C SER A 32 -9.77 20.41 0.95
N GLU A 33 -9.90 21.70 0.72
CA GLU A 33 -11.21 22.33 0.54
C GLU A 33 -11.98 21.83 -0.70
N HIS A 34 -11.28 21.22 -1.66
CA HIS A 34 -11.86 20.78 -2.94
C HIS A 34 -12.18 19.29 -3.01
N PHE A 35 -11.61 18.47 -2.13
CA PHE A 35 -11.82 17.02 -2.13
C PHE A 35 -11.57 16.40 -0.77
N GLN A 36 -12.19 15.24 -0.55
CA GLN A 36 -11.89 14.32 0.55
C GLN A 36 -11.58 12.94 -0.04
N CYS A 37 -10.52 12.31 0.45
CA CYS A 37 -10.07 10.99 -0.02
C CYS A 37 -9.81 10.06 1.16
N ILE A 38 -10.08 8.78 0.92
CA ILE A 38 -9.68 7.68 1.79
C ILE A 38 -8.66 6.84 1.05
N LEU A 39 -7.45 6.77 1.57
CA LEU A 39 -6.44 5.82 1.11
C LEU A 39 -6.55 4.58 1.98
N SER A 40 -6.80 3.43 1.36
CA SER A 40 -6.91 2.16 2.08
C SER A 40 -6.19 1.05 1.34
N GLY A 41 -5.77 0.04 2.08
CA GLY A 41 -5.14 -1.15 1.53
C GLY A 41 -5.13 -2.31 2.51
N ARG A 42 -4.56 -3.43 2.07
CA ARG A 42 -4.37 -4.62 2.89
C ARG A 42 -2.93 -5.08 2.78
N ILE A 43 -2.29 -5.20 3.93
CA ILE A 43 -0.96 -5.79 4.08
C ILE A 43 -1.12 -7.30 3.93
N ASP A 44 -0.39 -7.93 3.02
CA ASP A 44 -0.49 -9.39 2.78
C ASP A 44 -0.08 -10.21 4.01
N GLY A 45 0.90 -9.71 4.76
CA GLY A 45 1.36 -10.35 5.97
C GLY A 45 1.96 -9.39 6.98
N LEU A 46 1.63 -9.61 8.24
CA LEU A 46 2.15 -8.88 9.39
C LEU A 46 2.66 -9.86 10.44
N LEU A 47 3.89 -9.68 10.86
CA LEU A 47 4.48 -10.40 11.98
C LEU A 47 4.80 -9.36 13.07
N PRO A 48 3.92 -9.21 14.08
CA PRO A 48 4.11 -8.21 15.10
C PRO A 48 5.31 -8.56 15.99
N LEU A 49 5.99 -7.53 16.49
CA LEU A 49 6.96 -7.70 17.55
C LEU A 49 6.29 -8.34 18.76
N LEU A 50 6.74 -9.52 19.14
CA LEU A 50 6.37 -10.09 20.42
C LEU A 50 7.20 -9.40 21.50
N ALA A 51 6.53 -8.70 22.42
CA ALA A 51 7.20 -8.25 23.65
C ALA A 51 7.90 -9.46 24.28
N PRO A 52 9.17 -9.34 24.73
CA PRO A 52 9.82 -10.44 25.43
C PRO A 52 8.93 -10.80 26.62
N ILE A 53 8.54 -12.08 26.71
CA ILE A 53 7.87 -12.61 27.89
C ILE A 53 8.91 -12.42 29.01
N LEU A 54 8.68 -11.43 29.87
CA LEU A 54 9.45 -11.29 31.11
C LEU A 54 9.10 -12.48 32.00
N ASP A 55 9.76 -13.60 31.77
CA ASP A 55 9.80 -14.68 32.73
C ASP A 55 10.49 -14.14 33.99
N THR A 56 9.67 -13.78 34.96
CA THR A 56 10.07 -13.25 36.27
C THR A 56 10.76 -14.31 37.15
N GLN A 57 11.26 -15.39 36.59
CA GLN A 57 12.00 -16.42 37.34
C GLN A 57 13.24 -16.89 36.57
N ASN A 58 14.27 -16.07 36.46
CA ASN A 58 15.67 -16.50 36.57
C ASN A 58 16.60 -15.30 36.44
N THR A 59 17.06 -14.86 37.62
CA THR A 59 18.25 -14.02 37.76
C THR A 59 19.47 -14.88 37.54
N ALA A 60 20.10 -14.83 36.37
CA ALA A 60 21.55 -14.93 36.18
C ALA A 60 21.89 -14.92 34.67
N GLU A 61 22.96 -14.15 34.40
CA GLU A 61 23.67 -14.05 33.14
C GLU A 61 23.10 -13.11 32.08
N LYS A 62 23.44 -11.83 32.22
CA LYS A 62 23.50 -10.84 31.14
C LYS A 62 24.57 -11.24 30.14
N ASN A 63 24.22 -12.05 29.14
CA ASN A 63 24.96 -12.07 27.89
C ASN A 63 24.39 -10.96 27.02
N HIS A 64 25.12 -9.85 26.88
CA HIS A 64 24.93 -8.85 25.86
C HIS A 64 25.10 -9.55 24.49
N THR A 65 24.04 -10.13 23.97
CA THR A 65 23.96 -10.42 22.54
C THR A 65 23.55 -9.12 21.87
N ASP A 66 24.43 -8.55 21.05
CA ASP A 66 24.17 -7.43 20.11
C ASP A 66 23.19 -7.87 18.99
N ALA A 67 22.13 -8.58 19.33
CA ALA A 67 21.04 -8.85 18.39
C ALA A 67 20.25 -7.54 18.22
N PRO A 68 20.05 -7.06 16.99
CA PRO A 68 19.20 -5.90 16.76
C PRO A 68 17.81 -6.16 17.37
N PRO A 69 17.16 -5.13 17.93
CA PRO A 69 15.81 -5.31 18.48
C PRO A 69 14.91 -5.90 17.40
N ALA A 70 14.14 -6.92 17.76
CA ALA A 70 13.16 -7.48 16.86
C ALA A 70 12.14 -6.39 16.50
N LEU A 71 11.90 -6.17 15.22
CA LEU A 71 10.96 -5.18 14.69
C LEU A 71 9.69 -5.86 14.20
N THR A 72 8.59 -5.15 14.24
CA THR A 72 7.39 -5.58 13.51
C THR A 72 7.71 -5.66 12.03
N GLN A 73 7.38 -6.80 11.41
CA GLN A 73 7.64 -7.09 10.01
C GLN A 73 6.37 -6.95 9.20
N ILE A 74 6.44 -6.20 8.11
CA ILE A 74 5.38 -6.07 7.11
C ILE A 74 5.82 -6.75 5.83
N GLU A 75 4.97 -7.62 5.30
CA GLU A 75 5.23 -8.42 4.11
C GLU A 75 4.24 -8.07 2.98
N GLU A 76 4.79 -7.83 1.80
CA GLU A 76 4.06 -7.73 0.54
C GLU A 76 4.44 -8.90 -0.34
N ILE A 77 3.46 -9.61 -0.88
CA ILE A 77 3.63 -10.82 -1.67
C ILE A 77 3.24 -10.57 -3.11
N LYS A 78 4.16 -10.85 -4.03
CA LYS A 78 3.90 -10.74 -5.47
C LYS A 78 4.16 -12.07 -6.18
N THR A 79 3.37 -12.35 -7.18
CA THR A 79 3.61 -13.47 -8.10
C THR A 79 4.26 -12.97 -9.38
N THR A 80 5.11 -13.80 -9.96
CA THR A 80 5.84 -13.51 -11.20
C THR A 80 6.02 -14.76 -12.01
N TYR A 81 6.36 -14.60 -13.29
CA TYR A 81 6.86 -15.65 -14.19
C TYR A 81 8.34 -15.40 -14.55
N CYS A 82 9.00 -14.51 -13.80
CA CYS A 82 10.39 -14.15 -14.03
C CYS A 82 11.26 -14.58 -12.86
N THR A 83 12.52 -14.85 -13.12
CA THR A 83 13.55 -14.95 -12.09
C THR A 83 13.92 -13.56 -11.57
N GLN A 84 14.55 -13.48 -10.39
CA GLN A 84 15.01 -12.22 -9.80
C GLN A 84 15.83 -11.37 -10.79
N ALA A 85 16.74 -12.00 -11.55
CA ALA A 85 17.61 -11.32 -12.52
C ALA A 85 16.86 -10.69 -13.71
N LYS A 86 15.64 -11.17 -14.00
CA LYS A 86 14.81 -10.69 -15.11
C LYS A 86 13.68 -9.76 -14.65
N LEU A 87 13.52 -9.54 -13.34
CA LEU A 87 12.50 -8.65 -12.81
C LEU A 87 12.83 -7.20 -13.18
N PRO A 88 11.93 -6.46 -13.90
CA PRO A 88 12.18 -5.07 -14.24
C PRO A 88 12.31 -4.20 -12.99
N ALA A 89 13.35 -3.35 -12.94
CA ALA A 89 13.59 -2.45 -11.81
C ALA A 89 12.41 -1.50 -11.56
N SER A 90 11.72 -1.05 -12.61
CA SER A 90 10.52 -0.21 -12.50
C SER A 90 9.36 -0.93 -11.80
N GLN A 91 9.16 -2.21 -12.08
CA GLN A 91 8.14 -3.03 -11.43
C GLN A 91 8.46 -3.24 -9.96
N GLN A 92 9.71 -3.58 -9.65
CA GLN A 92 10.19 -3.69 -8.27
C GLN A 92 9.99 -2.38 -7.50
N ALA A 93 10.32 -1.23 -8.10
CA ALA A 93 10.15 0.08 -7.47
C ALA A 93 8.69 0.37 -7.10
N VAL A 94 7.73 0.02 -7.96
CA VAL A 94 6.30 0.18 -7.68
C VAL A 94 5.86 -0.70 -6.51
N HIS A 95 6.30 -1.95 -6.45
CA HIS A 95 5.95 -2.87 -5.35
C HIS A 95 6.58 -2.43 -4.02
N LEU A 96 7.83 -1.93 -4.05
CA LEU A 96 8.46 -1.35 -2.87
C LEU A 96 7.77 -0.08 -2.40
N ALA A 97 7.30 0.76 -3.33
CA ALA A 97 6.52 1.95 -2.99
C ALA A 97 5.21 1.60 -2.30
N GLN A 98 4.50 0.57 -2.79
CA GLN A 98 3.29 0.04 -2.15
C GLN A 98 3.57 -0.43 -0.72
N LEU A 99 4.62 -1.22 -0.53
CA LEU A 99 5.03 -1.72 0.79
C LEU A 99 5.37 -0.58 1.76
N LYS A 100 6.08 0.46 1.29
CA LYS A 100 6.39 1.66 2.09
C LYS A 100 5.12 2.44 2.47
N LEU A 101 4.15 2.57 1.56
CA LEU A 101 2.86 3.19 1.88
C LEU A 101 2.12 2.41 2.96
N TYR A 102 2.09 1.09 2.87
CA TYR A 102 1.49 0.25 3.91
C TYR A 102 2.22 0.39 5.25
N GLY A 103 3.54 0.44 5.24
CA GLY A 103 4.33 0.68 6.44
C GLY A 103 4.01 2.03 7.09
N ALA A 104 3.89 3.09 6.30
CA ALA A 104 3.53 4.41 6.80
C ALA A 104 2.12 4.42 7.41
N LEU A 105 1.13 3.82 6.73
CA LEU A 105 -0.24 3.71 7.23
C LEU A 105 -0.31 2.88 8.53
N TYR A 106 0.46 1.81 8.61
CA TYR A 106 0.56 0.99 9.80
C TYR A 106 1.11 1.79 10.98
N LEU A 107 2.22 2.52 10.78
CA LEU A 107 2.83 3.33 11.83
C LEU A 107 1.93 4.47 12.34
N GLN A 108 1.06 5.03 11.51
CA GLN A 108 0.07 6.03 11.96
C GLN A 108 -0.89 5.44 13.01
N GLN A 109 -1.19 4.15 12.93
CA GLN A 109 -2.06 3.44 13.87
C GLN A 109 -1.29 2.87 15.08
N HIS A 110 0.06 2.84 15.01
CA HIS A 110 0.94 2.27 16.03
C HIS A 110 2.02 3.28 16.45
N PRO A 111 1.67 4.30 17.25
CA PRO A 111 2.58 5.42 17.55
C PRO A 111 3.85 5.00 18.33
N ASP A 112 3.80 3.89 19.04
CA ASP A 112 4.91 3.40 19.85
C ASP A 112 6.02 2.72 19.03
N GLU A 113 5.77 2.38 17.77
CA GLU A 113 6.75 1.75 16.89
C GLU A 113 7.58 2.80 16.15
N SER A 114 8.90 2.72 16.22
CA SER A 114 9.83 3.69 15.62
C SER A 114 10.41 3.27 14.28
N ALA A 115 10.34 1.99 13.96
CA ALA A 115 10.83 1.40 12.72
C ALA A 115 10.10 0.10 12.40
N LEU A 116 10.15 -0.31 11.13
CA LEU A 116 9.59 -1.55 10.62
C LEU A 116 10.60 -2.31 9.79
N GLU A 117 10.46 -3.63 9.79
CA GLU A 117 11.09 -4.50 8.81
C GLU A 117 10.15 -4.68 7.63
N LEU A 118 10.59 -4.28 6.43
CA LEU A 118 9.82 -4.35 5.20
C LEU A 118 10.31 -5.53 4.35
N GLN A 119 9.40 -6.44 3.99
CA GLN A 119 9.70 -7.60 3.16
C GLN A 119 8.83 -7.60 1.90
N LEU A 120 9.48 -7.54 0.74
CA LEU A 120 8.83 -7.73 -0.55
C LEU A 120 9.22 -9.11 -1.09
N ASN A 121 8.29 -10.03 -1.08
CA ASN A 121 8.50 -11.42 -1.46
C ASN A 121 7.83 -11.76 -2.79
N TYR A 122 8.55 -12.46 -3.64
CA TYR A 122 8.09 -12.97 -4.93
C TYR A 122 8.01 -14.48 -4.95
N CYS A 123 6.95 -14.99 -5.55
CA CYS A 123 6.79 -16.40 -5.90
C CYS A 123 6.74 -16.52 -7.42
N ASN A 124 7.71 -17.23 -8.01
CA ASN A 124 7.68 -17.60 -9.42
C ASN A 124 6.69 -18.76 -9.60
N LEU A 125 5.68 -18.56 -10.43
CA LEU A 125 4.62 -19.55 -10.65
C LEU A 125 4.98 -20.67 -11.61
N GLU A 126 6.11 -20.57 -12.32
CA GLU A 126 6.60 -21.63 -13.22
C GLU A 126 7.27 -22.76 -12.43
N ASP A 127 8.16 -22.39 -11.51
CA ASP A 127 9.03 -23.34 -10.80
C ASP A 127 8.88 -23.28 -9.27
N GLU A 128 7.95 -22.46 -8.76
CA GLU A 128 7.69 -22.18 -7.34
C GLU A 128 8.90 -21.64 -6.56
N SER A 129 9.93 -21.20 -7.29
CA SER A 129 11.09 -20.55 -6.67
C SER A 129 10.68 -19.22 -6.00
N ARG A 130 11.40 -18.87 -4.95
CA ARG A 130 11.11 -17.69 -4.11
C ARG A 130 12.32 -16.81 -4.03
N PHE A 131 12.10 -15.50 -4.11
CA PHE A 131 13.13 -14.51 -3.86
C PHE A 131 12.47 -13.26 -3.26
N GLY A 132 13.26 -12.43 -2.60
CA GLY A 132 12.70 -11.27 -1.94
C GLY A 132 13.72 -10.17 -1.68
N PHE A 133 13.21 -9.03 -1.29
CA PHE A 133 13.96 -7.85 -0.88
C PHE A 133 13.55 -7.50 0.55
N HIS A 134 14.53 -7.18 1.35
CA HIS A 134 14.37 -6.90 2.75
C HIS A 134 15.07 -5.58 3.09
N SER A 135 14.43 -4.76 3.90
CA SER A 135 15.01 -3.52 4.41
C SER A 135 14.38 -3.15 5.75
N ILE A 136 15.12 -2.44 6.58
CA ILE A 136 14.59 -1.76 7.75
C ILE A 136 14.34 -0.30 7.34
N SER A 137 13.17 0.22 7.73
CA SER A 137 12.81 1.62 7.52
C SER A 137 12.33 2.24 8.80
N THR A 138 12.88 3.40 9.11
CA THR A 138 12.47 4.19 10.27
C THR A 138 11.12 4.85 10.04
N ARG A 139 10.43 5.21 11.13
CA ARG A 139 9.21 6.01 11.08
C ARG A 139 9.39 7.27 10.22
N ALA A 140 10.45 8.03 10.48
CA ALA A 140 10.70 9.27 9.75
C ALA A 140 10.86 9.08 8.24
N GLU A 141 11.54 8.00 7.81
CA GLU A 141 11.68 7.69 6.38
C GLU A 141 10.35 7.34 5.73
N LEU A 142 9.49 6.55 6.41
CA LEU A 142 8.19 6.16 5.89
C LEU A 142 7.20 7.32 5.89
N GLU A 143 7.18 8.14 6.93
CA GLU A 143 6.34 9.34 7.00
C GLU A 143 6.73 10.38 5.94
N ASN A 144 8.02 10.62 5.71
CA ASN A 144 8.49 11.49 4.64
C ASN A 144 8.08 10.97 3.26
N PHE A 145 8.28 9.66 3.01
CA PHE A 145 7.86 9.03 1.76
C PHE A 145 6.35 9.16 1.54
N PHE A 146 5.56 8.89 2.57
CA PHE A 146 4.11 9.02 2.54
C PHE A 146 3.68 10.45 2.23
N THR A 147 4.24 11.42 2.96
CA THR A 147 3.95 12.85 2.80
C THR A 147 4.22 13.31 1.38
N ASP A 148 5.37 12.93 0.80
CA ASP A 148 5.71 13.24 -0.58
C ASP A 148 4.71 12.65 -1.60
N CYS A 149 4.27 11.41 -1.37
CA CYS A 149 3.26 10.77 -2.23
C CYS A 149 1.91 11.49 -2.15
N ILE A 150 1.45 11.80 -0.93
CA ILE A 150 0.17 12.48 -0.71
C ILE A 150 0.20 13.90 -1.27
N HIS A 151 1.28 14.65 -1.10
CA HIS A 151 1.41 16.01 -1.67
C HIS A 151 1.29 15.96 -3.20
N LYS A 152 2.06 15.12 -3.87
CA LYS A 152 2.03 14.98 -5.34
C LYS A 152 0.65 14.59 -5.85
N TYR A 153 -0.01 13.67 -5.16
CA TYR A 153 -1.35 13.23 -5.53
C TYR A 153 -2.40 14.31 -5.27
N SER A 154 -2.30 15.03 -4.16
CA SER A 154 -3.18 16.15 -3.82
C SER A 154 -3.06 17.30 -4.82
N ASP A 155 -1.83 17.65 -5.25
CA ASP A 155 -1.61 18.66 -6.27
C ASP A 155 -2.30 18.28 -7.59
N TRP A 156 -2.14 17.01 -8.00
CA TRP A 156 -2.82 16.50 -9.18
C TRP A 156 -4.35 16.55 -9.04
N LEU A 157 -4.90 16.14 -7.89
CA LEU A 157 -6.35 16.18 -7.61
C LEU A 157 -6.88 17.63 -7.65
N ASN A 158 -6.18 18.58 -7.04
CA ASN A 158 -6.56 19.98 -7.08
C ASN A 158 -6.64 20.53 -8.52
N LEU A 159 -5.63 20.23 -9.34
CA LEU A 159 -5.64 20.60 -10.77
C LEU A 159 -6.82 19.94 -11.51
N HIS A 160 -7.08 18.67 -11.21
CA HIS A 160 -8.19 17.93 -11.82
C HIS A 160 -9.56 18.52 -11.42
N CYS A 161 -9.77 18.81 -10.15
CA CYS A 161 -11.00 19.47 -9.66
C CYS A 161 -11.20 20.83 -10.30
N GLN A 162 -10.16 21.65 -10.40
CA GLN A 162 -10.23 22.95 -11.08
C GLN A 162 -10.60 22.81 -12.56
N HIS A 163 -10.03 21.79 -13.24
CA HIS A 163 -10.39 21.51 -14.63
C HIS A 163 -11.85 21.11 -14.78
N LEU A 164 -12.35 20.24 -13.89
CA LEU A 164 -13.76 19.82 -13.89
C LEU A 164 -14.70 21.01 -13.66
N ASN A 165 -14.39 21.86 -12.69
CA ASN A 165 -15.19 23.06 -12.39
C ASN A 165 -15.26 24.00 -13.60
N ARG A 166 -14.11 24.33 -14.23
CA ARG A 166 -14.06 25.15 -15.43
C ARG A 166 -14.86 24.55 -16.59
N ARG A 167 -14.75 23.23 -16.77
CA ARG A 167 -15.53 22.50 -17.79
C ARG A 167 -17.02 22.64 -17.53
N ASP A 168 -17.45 22.45 -16.30
CA ASP A 168 -18.87 22.49 -15.92
C ASP A 168 -19.42 23.91 -16.05
N GLU A 169 -18.67 24.94 -15.59
CA GLU A 169 -19.01 26.34 -15.83
C GLU A 169 -19.19 26.64 -17.32
N PHE A 170 -18.24 26.18 -18.16
CA PHE A 170 -18.34 26.37 -19.60
C PHE A 170 -19.55 25.64 -20.20
N LEU A 171 -19.82 24.41 -19.79
CA LEU A 171 -20.98 23.65 -20.25
C LEU A 171 -22.31 24.33 -19.92
N HIS A 172 -22.42 25.00 -18.76
CA HIS A 172 -23.61 25.77 -18.41
C HIS A 172 -23.82 26.99 -19.31
N THR A 173 -22.78 27.52 -19.95
CA THR A 173 -22.91 28.64 -20.90
C THR A 173 -23.22 28.22 -22.34
N LEU A 174 -23.10 26.92 -22.65
CA LEU A 174 -23.34 26.41 -23.98
C LEU A 174 -24.83 26.37 -24.31
N ALA A 175 -25.23 27.15 -25.31
CA ALA A 175 -26.55 27.00 -25.91
C ALA A 175 -26.58 25.77 -26.79
N PHE A 176 -27.68 25.04 -26.74
CA PHE A 176 -27.88 23.94 -27.67
C PHE A 176 -27.88 24.48 -29.12
N PRO A 177 -27.02 23.93 -30.03
CA PRO A 177 -26.80 24.55 -31.37
C PRO A 177 -27.95 24.47 -32.30
N PHE A 178 -29.02 23.72 -31.98
CA PHE A 178 -30.22 23.58 -32.78
C PHE A 178 -31.44 24.07 -32.02
N ARG A 179 -32.43 24.59 -32.76
CA ARG A 179 -33.67 25.09 -32.15
C ARG A 179 -34.52 24.02 -31.47
N GLN A 180 -34.36 22.77 -31.87
CA GLN A 180 -35.10 21.63 -31.29
C GLN A 180 -34.22 20.39 -31.22
N PHE A 181 -34.42 19.59 -30.18
CA PHE A 181 -33.84 18.26 -30.08
C PHE A 181 -34.48 17.31 -31.06
N ARG A 182 -33.70 16.42 -31.65
CA ARG A 182 -34.26 15.26 -32.40
C ARG A 182 -34.97 14.30 -31.44
N PRO A 183 -35.98 13.53 -31.91
CA PRO A 183 -36.63 12.51 -31.08
C PRO A 183 -35.60 11.61 -30.38
N GLY A 184 -35.71 11.44 -29.06
CA GLY A 184 -34.81 10.64 -28.25
C GLY A 184 -33.49 11.32 -27.81
N GLN A 185 -33.05 12.40 -28.46
CA GLN A 185 -31.78 13.06 -28.19
C GLN A 185 -31.73 13.67 -26.79
N ARG A 186 -32.84 14.26 -26.31
CA ARG A 186 -32.93 14.83 -24.96
C ARG A 186 -32.89 13.74 -23.88
N ALA A 187 -33.49 12.58 -24.12
CA ALA A 187 -33.46 11.47 -23.18
C ALA A 187 -32.04 10.90 -23.01
N LEU A 188 -31.30 10.82 -24.12
CA LEU A 188 -29.87 10.38 -24.06
C LEU A 188 -28.98 11.37 -23.34
N SER A 189 -29.16 12.69 -23.50
CA SER A 189 -28.34 13.72 -22.85
C SER A 189 -28.57 13.85 -21.34
N VAL A 190 -29.65 13.30 -20.80
CA VAL A 190 -29.96 13.30 -19.36
C VAL A 190 -29.47 12.00 -18.66
N GLN A 191 -29.10 10.97 -19.42
CA GLN A 191 -28.63 9.69 -18.90
C GLN A 191 -27.09 9.59 -18.79
N VAL A 192 -26.35 10.60 -19.19
CA VAL A 192 -24.91 10.72 -19.07
C VAL A 192 -24.56 11.68 -17.93
#